data_a592b2ce22c175cebf6290053a3578fa
#
_entry.id   a592b2ce22c175cebf6290053a3578fa
#
_cell.length_a   1.000
_cell.length_b   1.000
_cell.length_c   1.000
_cell.angle_alpha   90.00
_cell.angle_beta   90.00
_cell.angle_gamma   90.00
#
_symmetry.space_group_name_H-M   'P 1'
#
loop_
_entity.id
_entity.type
_entity.pdbx_description
1 polymer ?
#
loop_
_entity_poly.entity_id
_entity_poly.type
_entity_poly.pdbx_seq_one_letter_code
_entity_poly.pdbx_strand_id
1 'polypeptide(L)'
;YNTMVIPHVWGSGVGLAASLQYIASLPTAPLSLTPVEPMLEYDQSSHPFRLDLICDGIEFTDGFVKVPDTPGIGVEIDRRILDKFQIN
;
A
#
# COMPACT_ATOMS: atom_id res chain seq x y z
N TYR A 1 -18.77 -0.42 13.67
CA TYR A 1 -19.46 -1.71 13.51
C TYR A 1 -18.62 -2.92 13.94
N ASN A 2 -17.48 -2.68 14.56
CA ASN A 2 -16.61 -3.73 15.08
C ASN A 2 -16.22 -4.80 14.02
N THR A 3 -15.96 -4.35 12.81
CA THR A 3 -15.65 -5.22 11.68
C THR A 3 -14.19 -5.03 11.27
N MET A 4 -13.47 -6.12 11.10
CA MET A 4 -12.13 -6.09 10.56
C MET A 4 -12.17 -5.74 9.06
N VAL A 5 -11.28 -4.86 8.63
CA VAL A 5 -11.15 -4.47 7.23
C VAL A 5 -9.78 -4.91 6.72
N ILE A 6 -9.78 -5.68 5.66
CA ILE A 6 -8.57 -6.10 4.94
C ILE A 6 -8.71 -5.58 3.51
N PRO A 7 -8.05 -4.47 3.16
CA PRO A 7 -8.15 -3.93 1.81
C PRO A 7 -7.55 -4.87 0.77
N HIS A 8 -8.26 -5.01 -0.33
CA HIS A 8 -7.74 -5.61 -1.55
C HIS A 8 -7.13 -4.52 -2.42
N VAL A 9 -5.86 -4.65 -2.77
CA VAL A 9 -5.18 -3.67 -3.60
C VAL A 9 -4.56 -4.34 -4.82
N TRP A 10 -5.26 -4.22 -5.93
CA TRP A 10 -4.74 -4.58 -7.22
C TRP A 10 -4.70 -3.33 -8.09
N GLY A 11 -3.50 -2.80 -8.35
CA GLY A 11 -3.37 -1.54 -9.08
C GLY A 11 -1.97 -0.93 -8.96
N SER A 12 -1.90 0.38 -9.07
CA SER A 12 -0.63 1.11 -9.06
C SER A 12 -0.02 1.24 -7.66
N GLY A 13 1.26 1.59 -7.62
CA GLY A 13 1.95 1.93 -6.37
C GLY A 13 1.30 3.08 -5.61
N VAL A 14 0.62 3.99 -6.31
CA VAL A 14 -0.17 5.08 -5.67
C VAL A 14 -1.34 4.51 -4.90
N GLY A 15 -2.09 3.58 -5.51
CA GLY A 15 -3.21 2.90 -4.83
C GLY A 15 -2.74 2.10 -3.61
N LEU A 16 -1.60 1.42 -3.74
CA LEU A 16 -0.99 0.67 -2.63
C LEU A 16 -0.60 1.62 -1.49
N ALA A 17 0.10 2.73 -1.79
CA ALA A 17 0.49 3.71 -0.78
C ALA A 17 -0.73 4.31 -0.06
N ALA A 18 -1.77 4.68 -0.81
CA ALA A 18 -3.01 5.19 -0.23
C ALA A 18 -3.69 4.17 0.69
N SER A 19 -3.72 2.90 0.29
CA SER A 19 -4.29 1.83 1.10
C SER A 19 -3.50 1.58 2.38
N LEU A 20 -2.18 1.69 2.35
CA LEU A 20 -1.34 1.59 3.54
C LEU A 20 -1.64 2.73 4.53
N GLN A 21 -1.80 3.97 4.05
CA GLN A 21 -2.18 5.10 4.89
C GLN A 21 -3.59 4.91 5.48
N TYR A 22 -4.51 4.39 4.69
CA TYR A 22 -5.85 4.06 5.17
C TYR A 22 -5.80 3.03 6.31
N ILE A 23 -5.09 1.93 6.12
CA ILE A 23 -4.93 0.89 7.15
C ILE A 23 -4.29 1.47 8.43
N ALA A 24 -3.26 2.30 8.27
CA ALA A 24 -2.58 2.94 9.40
C ALA A 24 -3.50 3.87 10.20
N SER A 25 -4.57 4.39 9.58
CA SER A 25 -5.56 5.24 10.23
C SER A 25 -6.65 4.46 10.99
N LEU A 26 -6.77 3.16 10.71
CA LEU A 26 -7.76 2.34 11.38
C LEU A 26 -7.36 2.07 12.83
N PRO A 27 -8.32 2.04 13.75
CA PRO A 27 -8.03 1.63 15.12
C PRO A 27 -7.53 0.18 15.13
N THR A 28 -6.65 -0.11 16.04
CA THR A 28 -6.24 -1.49 16.33
C THR A 28 -7.50 -2.33 16.50
N ALA A 29 -7.47 -3.50 15.92
CA ALA A 29 -8.62 -4.37 15.73
C ALA A 29 -9.65 -4.35 16.85
N PRO A 30 -10.90 -4.56 16.48
CA PRO A 30 -12.03 -4.41 17.36
C PRO A 30 -11.81 -5.18 18.66
N LEU A 31 -12.48 -4.72 19.68
CA LEU A 31 -12.54 -5.30 21.01
C LEU A 31 -12.64 -6.84 20.95
N SER A 32 -11.53 -7.46 20.68
CA SER A 32 -11.34 -8.90 20.59
C SER A 32 -10.39 -9.33 21.69
N LEU A 33 -10.62 -10.49 22.26
CA LEU A 33 -9.70 -11.10 23.23
C LEU A 33 -8.33 -11.40 22.62
N THR A 34 -8.26 -11.51 21.28
CA THR A 34 -7.03 -11.67 20.51
C THR A 34 -6.93 -10.52 19.52
N PRO A 35 -6.16 -9.48 19.81
CA PRO A 35 -5.90 -8.41 18.85
C PRO A 35 -5.29 -8.98 17.57
N VAL A 36 -5.86 -8.64 16.44
CA VAL A 36 -5.31 -8.97 15.13
C VAL A 36 -4.67 -7.71 14.57
N GLU A 37 -3.41 -7.82 14.15
CA GLU A 37 -2.72 -6.72 13.50
C GLU A 37 -3.40 -6.37 12.17
N PRO A 38 -3.37 -5.09 11.76
CA PRO A 38 -3.89 -4.67 10.48
C PRO A 38 -3.26 -5.45 9.33
N MET A 39 -4.04 -5.87 8.38
CA MET A 39 -3.61 -6.68 7.24
C MET A 39 -4.00 -6.04 5.92
N LEU A 40 -3.24 -6.36 4.89
CA LEU A 40 -3.44 -5.95 3.51
C LEU A 40 -3.29 -7.17 2.62
N GLU A 41 -4.18 -7.33 1.64
CA GLU A 41 -3.94 -8.26 0.55
C GLU A 41 -2.85 -7.71 -0.37
N TYR A 42 -1.63 -8.20 -0.19
CA TYR A 42 -0.46 -7.74 -0.93
C TYR A 42 -0.25 -8.58 -2.18
N ASP A 43 -0.70 -8.09 -3.32
CA ASP A 43 -0.56 -8.77 -4.61
C ASP A 43 0.92 -8.92 -5.01
N GLN A 44 1.33 -10.13 -5.33
CA GLN A 44 2.69 -10.49 -5.76
C GLN A 44 2.82 -10.63 -7.28
N SER A 45 1.77 -10.40 -8.05
CA SER A 45 1.85 -10.47 -9.51
C SER A 45 2.73 -9.35 -10.08
N SER A 46 3.36 -9.63 -11.22
CA SER A 46 4.17 -8.62 -11.91
C SER A 46 3.27 -7.52 -12.49
N HIS A 47 3.53 -6.28 -12.08
CA HIS A 47 2.79 -5.13 -12.55
C HIS A 47 3.71 -3.89 -12.56
N PRO A 48 4.03 -3.33 -13.75
CA PRO A 48 5.02 -2.26 -13.87
C PRO A 48 4.60 -0.96 -13.17
N PHE A 49 3.30 -0.71 -13.01
CA PHE A 49 2.80 0.47 -12.29
C PHE A 49 2.72 0.28 -10.77
N ARG A 50 3.08 -0.87 -10.24
CA ARG A 50 3.03 -1.07 -8.80
C ARG A 50 4.23 -0.47 -8.11
N LEU A 51 5.39 -1.09 -8.24
CA LEU A 51 6.60 -0.64 -7.54
C LEU A 51 7.50 0.22 -8.39
N ASP A 52 7.56 -0.01 -9.71
CA ASP A 52 8.41 0.76 -10.61
C ASP A 52 7.94 2.21 -10.76
N LEU A 53 6.64 2.47 -10.64
CA LEU A 53 6.08 3.81 -10.75
C LEU A 53 6.45 4.72 -9.57
N ILE A 54 6.77 4.16 -8.43
CA ILE A 54 7.08 4.93 -7.22
C ILE A 54 8.58 4.93 -6.95
N CYS A 55 9.11 6.13 -6.69
CA CYS A 55 10.45 6.27 -6.15
C CYS A 55 10.47 5.75 -4.70
N ASP A 56 11.62 5.30 -4.24
CA ASP A 56 11.82 4.85 -2.86
C ASP A 56 10.85 3.75 -2.39
N GLY A 57 10.45 2.91 -3.27
CA GLY A 57 9.60 1.73 -3.10
C GLY A 57 8.96 1.47 -1.74
N ILE A 58 7.87 0.76 -1.74
CA ILE A 58 7.25 0.28 -0.51
C ILE A 58 8.01 -0.97 -0.05
N GLU A 59 8.52 -0.92 1.17
CA GLU A 59 9.35 -1.97 1.73
C GLU A 59 8.49 -3.14 2.21
N PHE A 60 8.81 -4.33 1.71
CA PHE A 60 8.21 -5.59 2.15
C PHE A 60 9.29 -6.50 2.72
N THR A 61 9.19 -6.84 4.00
CA THR A 61 10.18 -7.65 4.72
C THR A 61 9.50 -8.56 5.74
N ASP A 62 9.84 -9.84 5.73
CA ASP A 62 9.37 -10.83 6.70
C ASP A 62 7.84 -10.89 6.86
N GLY A 63 7.11 -10.75 5.77
CA GLY A 63 5.64 -10.77 5.78
C GLY A 63 4.98 -9.45 6.19
N PHE A 64 5.77 -8.39 6.36
CA PHE A 64 5.28 -7.06 6.71
C PHE A 64 5.55 -6.04 5.61
N VAL A 65 4.61 -5.14 5.42
CA VAL A 65 4.76 -3.97 4.55
C VAL A 65 4.85 -2.73 5.42
N LYS A 66 5.94 -1.98 5.28
CA LYS A 66 6.13 -0.76 6.04
C LYS A 66 5.27 0.36 5.47
N VAL A 67 4.52 1.03 6.32
CA VAL A 67 3.77 2.23 5.94
C VAL A 67 4.77 3.39 5.75
N PRO A 68 4.78 4.05 4.56
CA PRO A 68 5.63 5.21 4.36
C PRO A 68 5.27 6.36 5.32
N ASP A 69 6.27 7.05 5.84
CA ASP A 69 6.11 8.14 6.81
C ASP A 69 6.52 9.52 6.28
N THR A 70 6.85 9.61 5.00
CA THR A 70 7.15 10.87 4.31
C THR A 70 5.87 11.66 3.98
N PRO A 71 5.94 12.97 3.67
CA PRO A 71 4.76 13.81 3.42
C PRO A 71 3.81 13.27 2.34
N GLY A 72 2.54 13.59 2.45
CA GLY A 72 1.47 13.10 1.58
C GLY A 72 1.15 11.64 1.84
N ILE A 73 0.96 10.85 0.79
CA ILE A 73 0.76 9.40 0.91
C ILE A 73 2.09 8.64 1.07
N GLY A 74 3.20 9.37 1.16
CA GLY A 74 4.51 8.83 1.47
C GLY A 74 5.31 8.27 0.29
N VAL A 75 4.88 8.51 -0.94
CA VAL A 75 5.61 8.09 -2.15
C VAL A 75 5.67 9.20 -3.18
N GLU A 76 6.71 9.18 -4.00
CA GLU A 76 6.86 10.06 -5.16
C GLU A 76 6.73 9.26 -6.45
N ILE A 77 6.25 9.90 -7.50
CA ILE A 77 6.08 9.28 -8.81
C ILE A 77 7.38 9.35 -9.62
N ASP A 78 7.83 8.24 -10.14
CA ASP A 78 8.89 8.22 -11.15
C ASP A 78 8.29 8.62 -12.51
N ARG A 79 8.55 9.85 -12.92
CA ARG A 79 8.06 10.42 -14.17
C ARG A 79 8.51 9.64 -15.40
N ARG A 80 9.68 9.04 -15.35
CA ARG A 80 10.23 8.26 -16.48
C ARG A 80 9.38 7.01 -16.73
N ILE A 81 8.90 6.39 -15.67
CA ILE A 81 8.01 5.22 -15.77
C ILE A 81 6.64 5.65 -16.28
N LEU A 82 6.13 6.78 -15.81
CA LEU A 82 4.86 7.32 -16.30
C LEU A 82 4.92 7.60 -17.80
N ASP A 83 5.96 8.29 -18.27
CA ASP A 83 6.14 8.63 -19.67
C ASP A 83 6.31 7.40 -20.56
N LYS A 84 7.02 6.36 -20.06
CA LYS A 84 7.23 5.11 -20.78
C LYS A 84 5.91 4.39 -21.12
N PHE A 85 4.91 4.51 -20.28
CA PHE A 85 3.63 3.83 -20.43
C PHE A 85 2.50 4.76 -20.86
N GLN A 86 2.82 5.99 -21.22
CA GLN A 86 1.83 6.94 -21.72
C GLN A 86 1.25 6.46 -23.06
N ILE A 87 -0.06 6.46 -23.16
CA ILE A 87 -0.80 6.16 -24.39
C ILE A 87 -1.19 7.49 -25.02
N ASN A 88 -0.79 7.68 -26.25
CA ASN A 88 -1.16 8.88 -27.01
C ASN A 88 -2.54 8.73 -27.66
#